data_a6e7b36be7d6bb1334dd7d77505274f1
#
_entry.id   a6e7b36be7d6bb1334dd7d77505274f1
#
_cell.length_a   1.000
_cell.length_b   1.000
_cell.length_c   1.000
_cell.angle_alpha   90.00
_cell.angle_beta   90.00
_cell.angle_gamma   90.00
#
_symmetry.space_group_name_H-M   'P 1'
#
loop_
_entity.id
_entity.type
_entity.pdbx_description
1 polymer ?
#
loop_
_entity_poly.entity_id
_entity_poly.type
_entity_poly.pdbx_seq_one_letter_code
_entity_poly.pdbx_strand_id
1 'polypeptide(L)'
;MAIIKGLPSNDDSNLLREDVKYGQEHDLQTLSIYRRKSPENEKPLMGAVSESTTNSTRIWIIYIHGGAWRDPLVTSSCILPTANRLLHSSFESKVFSFASINYRLSSHPSFPQDSSSVPKHTYRNAKHPDHIQDICSALSYLQSKYSIQDKYLLFGHSCGATLAMQILMGKEFLNSCGIPYESLSFNLPKYFLGVAGIYDLRLLRDKNPHPAYNDFLTQAFGSNEEVWDEVSPARFPNFEEFGKSGKILAFATSRDDELVDEKQIDVMLENAQNVGGGVVVQNLKKYFERSS
;
A
#
# COMPACT_ATOMS: atom_id res chain seq x y z
N MET A 1 10.11 9.16 15.62
CA MET A 1 9.60 7.78 15.82
C MET A 1 8.64 7.82 17.01
N ALA A 2 7.36 8.03 16.75
CA ALA A 2 6.34 8.04 17.80
C ALA A 2 5.98 6.58 18.12
N ILE A 3 6.52 6.05 19.21
CA ILE A 3 6.11 4.78 19.79
C ILE A 3 4.72 5.02 20.38
N ILE A 4 3.69 4.45 19.77
CA ILE A 4 2.37 4.38 20.38
C ILE A 4 2.49 3.46 21.61
N LYS A 5 2.76 4.06 22.78
CA LYS A 5 2.68 3.38 24.07
C LYS A 5 1.21 3.15 24.40
N GLY A 6 0.82 1.89 24.57
CA GLY A 6 -0.47 1.52 25.15
C GLY A 6 -1.43 0.75 24.27
N LEU A 7 -0.96 -0.07 23.34
CA LEU A 7 -1.79 -1.10 22.74
C LEU A 7 -1.91 -2.29 23.72
N PRO A 8 -3.14 -2.84 23.92
CA PRO A 8 -3.31 -4.07 24.68
C PRO A 8 -2.49 -5.19 24.06
N SER A 9 -2.02 -6.13 24.86
CA SER A 9 -1.29 -7.31 24.43
C SER A 9 -1.97 -7.94 23.22
N ASN A 10 -1.26 -8.00 22.09
CA ASN A 10 -1.72 -8.66 20.88
C ASN A 10 -1.84 -10.16 21.19
N ASP A 11 -3.04 -10.62 21.43
CA ASP A 11 -3.32 -12.05 21.37
C ASP A 11 -3.41 -12.45 19.88
N ASP A 12 -2.25 -12.66 19.26
CA ASP A 12 -2.13 -13.16 17.88
C ASP A 12 -2.62 -14.61 17.75
N SER A 13 -3.02 -15.24 18.87
CA SER A 13 -3.41 -16.65 18.96
C SER A 13 -4.63 -16.98 18.08
N ASN A 14 -5.44 -15.97 17.75
CA ASN A 14 -6.68 -16.12 16.98
C ASN A 14 -6.54 -15.84 15.47
N LEU A 15 -5.35 -15.48 15.00
CA LEU A 15 -5.09 -15.28 13.58
C LEU A 15 -4.29 -16.44 12.99
N LEU A 16 -4.69 -16.89 11.82
CA LEU A 16 -3.87 -17.71 10.94
C LEU A 16 -3.04 -16.77 10.07
N ARG A 17 -1.74 -17.05 9.99
CA ARG A 17 -0.79 -16.36 9.11
C ARG A 17 -0.24 -17.33 8.10
N GLU A 18 -0.22 -16.91 6.84
CA GLU A 18 0.43 -17.61 5.74
C GLU A 18 1.37 -16.62 5.03
N ASP A 19 2.67 -16.94 4.98
CA ASP A 19 3.65 -16.14 4.26
C ASP A 19 3.96 -16.79 2.92
N VAL A 20 3.89 -15.99 1.85
CA VAL A 20 4.11 -16.48 0.49
C VAL A 20 5.07 -15.57 -0.28
N LYS A 21 5.84 -16.15 -1.21
CA LYS A 21 6.65 -15.40 -2.17
C LYS A 21 5.83 -15.14 -3.44
N TYR A 22 5.73 -13.89 -3.86
CA TYR A 22 5.09 -13.51 -5.13
C TYR A 22 6.13 -13.27 -6.26
N GLY A 23 7.41 -13.15 -5.91
CA GLY A 23 8.53 -12.98 -6.83
C GLY A 23 9.73 -13.83 -6.43
N GLN A 24 10.73 -13.92 -7.32
CA GLN A 24 11.91 -14.74 -7.13
C GLN A 24 13.24 -13.93 -7.14
N GLU A 25 13.17 -12.64 -7.41
CA GLU A 25 14.35 -11.80 -7.59
C GLU A 25 14.94 -11.31 -6.27
N HIS A 26 14.07 -11.15 -5.24
CA HIS A 26 14.46 -10.60 -3.95
C HIS A 26 13.68 -11.22 -2.80
N ASP A 27 14.31 -11.36 -1.63
CA ASP A 27 13.68 -11.96 -0.45
C ASP A 27 12.53 -11.14 0.13
N LEU A 28 12.48 -9.84 -0.16
CA LEU A 28 11.35 -8.98 0.20
C LEU A 28 10.13 -9.12 -0.73
N GLN A 29 10.23 -9.87 -1.82
CA GLN A 29 9.08 -10.12 -2.70
C GLN A 29 8.15 -11.17 -2.07
N THR A 30 7.60 -10.81 -0.91
CA THR A 30 6.73 -11.67 -0.09
C THR A 30 5.47 -10.91 0.32
N LEU A 31 4.44 -11.66 0.68
CA LEU A 31 3.26 -11.12 1.35
C LEU A 31 2.80 -12.04 2.47
N SER A 32 2.16 -11.45 3.48
CA SER A 32 1.57 -12.18 4.59
C SER A 32 0.05 -12.11 4.49
N ILE A 33 -0.60 -13.28 4.52
CA ILE A 33 -2.06 -13.40 4.51
C ILE A 33 -2.53 -13.68 5.93
N TYR A 34 -3.50 -12.92 6.41
CA TYR A 34 -4.06 -13.06 7.75
C TYR A 34 -5.55 -13.35 7.68
N ARG A 35 -5.99 -14.35 8.43
CA ARG A 35 -7.40 -14.75 8.57
C ARG A 35 -7.70 -15.06 10.02
N ARG A 36 -8.96 -14.94 10.42
CA ARG A 36 -9.40 -15.45 11.70
C ARG A 36 -9.34 -16.97 11.73
N LYS A 37 -8.85 -17.56 12.81
CA LYS A 37 -8.99 -18.99 13.08
C LYS A 37 -10.47 -19.32 13.26
N SER A 38 -10.96 -20.28 12.47
CA SER A 38 -12.24 -20.92 12.67
C SER A 38 -12.10 -22.39 12.29
N PRO A 39 -12.98 -23.29 12.81
CA PRO A 39 -12.93 -24.69 12.43
C PRO A 39 -13.03 -24.93 10.92
N GLU A 40 -13.68 -24.02 10.20
CA GLU A 40 -13.83 -24.05 8.75
C GLU A 40 -12.59 -23.54 8.00
N ASN A 41 -11.72 -22.76 8.67
CA ASN A 41 -10.56 -22.09 8.08
C ASN A 41 -9.20 -22.69 8.49
N GLU A 42 -9.17 -23.85 9.19
CA GLU A 42 -7.92 -24.51 9.58
C GLU A 42 -7.13 -25.07 8.39
N LYS A 43 -7.78 -25.22 7.22
CA LYS A 43 -7.11 -25.65 5.99
C LYS A 43 -6.44 -24.48 5.28
N PRO A 44 -5.25 -24.68 4.65
CA PRO A 44 -4.64 -23.67 3.79
C PRO A 44 -5.63 -23.16 2.74
N LEU A 45 -5.56 -21.88 2.39
CA LEU A 45 -6.39 -21.29 1.31
C LEU A 45 -6.14 -21.95 -0.05
N MET A 46 -4.98 -22.57 -0.24
CA MET A 46 -4.64 -23.29 -1.46
C MET A 46 -5.63 -24.46 -1.70
N GLY A 47 -6.55 -24.28 -2.60
CA GLY A 47 -7.54 -25.27 -3.03
C GLY A 47 -9.00 -25.00 -2.66
N ALA A 48 -9.29 -24.03 -1.78
CA ALA A 48 -10.67 -23.75 -1.31
C ALA A 48 -11.37 -22.61 -2.07
N VAL A 49 -10.74 -22.03 -3.10
CA VAL A 49 -11.11 -20.72 -3.63
C VAL A 49 -12.08 -20.78 -4.83
N SER A 50 -12.43 -21.96 -5.35
CA SER A 50 -13.17 -22.00 -6.63
C SER A 50 -14.65 -21.59 -6.55
N GLU A 51 -15.30 -21.62 -5.39
CA GLU A 51 -16.75 -21.34 -5.34
C GLU A 51 -17.18 -20.23 -4.36
N SER A 52 -16.39 -19.89 -3.33
CA SER A 52 -16.87 -19.00 -2.26
C SER A 52 -16.60 -17.52 -2.48
N THR A 53 -15.60 -17.15 -3.27
CA THR A 53 -15.22 -15.73 -3.46
C THR A 53 -16.06 -15.00 -4.49
N THR A 54 -16.54 -15.68 -5.52
CA THR A 54 -17.32 -15.07 -6.60
C THR A 54 -18.69 -14.54 -6.15
N ASN A 55 -19.33 -15.23 -5.19
CA ASN A 55 -20.64 -14.85 -4.64
C ASN A 55 -20.58 -14.15 -3.27
N SER A 56 -19.40 -14.03 -2.69
CA SER A 56 -19.23 -13.38 -1.37
C SER A 56 -19.39 -11.86 -1.47
N THR A 57 -20.12 -11.28 -0.53
CA THR A 57 -20.15 -9.81 -0.29
C THR A 57 -18.93 -9.32 0.50
N ARG A 58 -18.06 -10.25 0.93
CA ARG A 58 -16.86 -9.96 1.70
C ARG A 58 -15.74 -9.51 0.77
N ILE A 59 -14.89 -8.60 1.26
CA ILE A 59 -13.77 -8.03 0.52
C ILE A 59 -12.43 -8.47 1.10
N TRP A 60 -11.40 -8.46 0.26
CA TRP A 60 -10.02 -8.48 0.71
C TRP A 60 -9.58 -7.09 1.17
N ILE A 61 -8.72 -7.02 2.18
CA ILE A 61 -7.98 -5.81 2.52
C ILE A 61 -6.52 -6.06 2.17
N ILE A 62 -6.01 -5.35 1.18
CA ILE A 62 -4.63 -5.47 0.71
C ILE A 62 -3.86 -4.25 1.19
N TYR A 63 -2.87 -4.48 2.05
CA TYR A 63 -2.12 -3.42 2.71
C TYR A 63 -0.72 -3.27 2.14
N ILE A 64 -0.32 -2.02 1.92
CA ILE A 64 1.03 -1.61 1.52
C ILE A 64 1.61 -0.73 2.62
N HIS A 65 2.69 -1.21 3.24
CA HIS A 65 3.31 -0.51 4.37
C HIS A 65 4.06 0.75 3.96
N GLY A 66 4.30 1.63 4.94
CA GLY A 66 5.11 2.83 4.83
C GLY A 66 6.61 2.56 4.96
N GLY A 67 7.34 3.52 5.56
CA GLY A 67 8.78 3.42 5.81
C GLY A 67 9.65 4.12 4.76
N ALA A 68 9.11 5.15 4.09
CA ALA A 68 9.82 5.99 3.12
C ALA A 68 10.57 5.15 2.05
N TRP A 69 9.98 4.07 1.57
CA TRP A 69 10.51 3.10 0.59
C TRP A 69 11.80 2.39 1.03
N ARG A 70 12.31 2.60 2.25
CA ARG A 70 13.66 2.17 2.65
C ARG A 70 13.80 1.58 4.05
N ASP A 71 12.85 1.78 4.96
CA ASP A 71 12.99 1.35 6.35
C ASP A 71 12.81 -0.16 6.49
N PRO A 72 13.89 -0.93 6.81
CA PRO A 72 13.81 -2.38 6.92
C PRO A 72 13.10 -2.86 8.19
N LEU A 73 12.79 -1.96 9.12
CA LEU A 73 12.03 -2.27 10.34
C LEU A 73 10.51 -2.19 10.12
N VAL A 74 10.07 -1.59 9.00
CA VAL A 74 8.66 -1.49 8.61
C VAL A 74 8.35 -2.58 7.60
N THR A 75 7.50 -3.51 7.96
CA THR A 75 7.22 -4.72 7.17
C THR A 75 5.72 -5.00 7.06
N SER A 76 5.36 -6.06 6.35
CA SER A 76 3.99 -6.57 6.26
C SER A 76 3.31 -6.79 7.62
N SER A 77 4.07 -7.00 8.69
CA SER A 77 3.52 -7.20 10.05
C SER A 77 2.90 -5.93 10.65
N CYS A 78 3.17 -4.75 10.10
CA CYS A 78 2.60 -3.48 10.60
C CYS A 78 1.06 -3.43 10.53
N ILE A 79 0.43 -4.27 9.70
CA ILE A 79 -1.05 -4.35 9.63
C ILE A 79 -1.66 -5.12 10.80
N LEU A 80 -0.91 -5.95 11.53
CA LEU A 80 -1.42 -6.88 12.53
C LEU A 80 -2.37 -6.23 13.57
N PRO A 81 -2.05 -5.08 14.19
CA PRO A 81 -2.97 -4.47 15.15
C PRO A 81 -4.31 -4.10 14.54
N THR A 82 -4.31 -3.62 13.29
CA THR A 82 -5.52 -3.27 12.55
C THR A 82 -6.31 -4.51 12.14
N ALA A 83 -5.63 -5.52 11.60
CA ALA A 83 -6.24 -6.79 11.21
C ALA A 83 -6.92 -7.47 12.40
N ASN A 84 -6.22 -7.50 13.54
CA ASN A 84 -6.74 -8.08 14.77
C ASN A 84 -8.01 -7.36 15.23
N ARG A 85 -8.00 -6.03 15.27
CA ARG A 85 -9.19 -5.24 15.63
C ARG A 85 -10.37 -5.47 14.70
N LEU A 86 -10.14 -5.45 13.39
CA LEU A 86 -11.22 -5.59 12.40
C LEU A 86 -11.81 -7.00 12.39
N LEU A 87 -10.97 -8.02 12.49
CA LEU A 87 -11.43 -9.42 12.53
C LEU A 87 -12.12 -9.83 13.83
N HIS A 88 -12.01 -9.01 14.89
CA HIS A 88 -12.75 -9.20 16.15
C HIS A 88 -13.85 -8.13 16.37
N SER A 89 -14.22 -7.43 15.33
CA SER A 89 -15.29 -6.42 15.35
C SER A 89 -16.52 -6.85 14.56
N SER A 90 -17.56 -6.02 14.55
CA SER A 90 -18.74 -6.20 13.68
C SER A 90 -18.40 -6.19 12.16
N PHE A 91 -17.21 -5.71 11.78
CA PHE A 91 -16.75 -5.73 10.40
C PHE A 91 -16.24 -7.09 9.92
N GLU A 92 -16.04 -8.07 10.81
CA GLU A 92 -15.60 -9.43 10.44
C GLU A 92 -16.44 -10.03 9.30
N SER A 93 -17.75 -9.85 9.37
CA SER A 93 -18.67 -10.34 8.33
C SER A 93 -18.46 -9.70 6.94
N LYS A 94 -17.73 -8.59 6.86
CA LYS A 94 -17.43 -7.86 5.63
C LYS A 94 -16.02 -8.13 5.07
N VAL A 95 -15.13 -8.69 5.90
CA VAL A 95 -13.74 -8.94 5.52
C VAL A 95 -13.54 -10.43 5.24
N PHE A 96 -12.99 -10.75 4.09
CA PHE A 96 -12.63 -12.13 3.74
C PHE A 96 -11.24 -12.49 4.29
N SER A 97 -10.26 -11.65 4.02
CA SER A 97 -8.86 -11.85 4.41
C SER A 97 -8.10 -10.53 4.34
N PHE A 98 -6.96 -10.45 5.05
CA PHE A 98 -5.95 -9.43 4.84
C PHE A 98 -4.79 -10.01 4.06
N ALA A 99 -4.26 -9.24 3.11
CA ALA A 99 -2.95 -9.49 2.50
C ALA A 99 -2.07 -8.27 2.74
N SER A 100 -0.89 -8.45 3.29
CA SER A 100 0.06 -7.37 3.56
C SER A 100 1.33 -7.60 2.76
N ILE A 101 1.69 -6.64 1.91
CA ILE A 101 2.75 -6.79 0.92
C ILE A 101 4.05 -6.20 1.48
N ASN A 102 5.14 -6.99 1.46
CA ASN A 102 6.50 -6.48 1.46
C ASN A 102 6.93 -6.22 0.02
N TYR A 103 7.81 -5.26 -0.18
CA TYR A 103 8.37 -4.89 -1.48
C TYR A 103 9.85 -4.56 -1.33
N ARG A 104 10.62 -4.62 -2.42
CA ARG A 104 12.04 -4.24 -2.43
C ARG A 104 12.23 -2.85 -1.86
N LEU A 105 13.28 -2.66 -1.07
CA LEU A 105 13.56 -1.39 -0.41
C LEU A 105 14.78 -0.70 -1.04
N SER A 106 14.75 0.62 -1.02
CA SER A 106 15.89 1.48 -1.33
C SER A 106 16.95 1.41 -0.22
N SER A 107 18.14 1.94 -0.47
CA SER A 107 19.19 2.02 0.53
C SER A 107 18.80 2.94 1.69
N HIS A 108 19.28 2.60 2.90
CA HIS A 108 18.99 3.34 4.12
C HIS A 108 20.29 3.70 4.84
N PRO A 109 20.56 4.99 5.17
CA PRO A 109 21.83 5.41 5.73
C PRO A 109 22.13 4.81 7.12
N SER A 110 21.09 4.57 7.94
CA SER A 110 21.26 3.93 9.27
C SER A 110 21.32 2.41 9.22
N PHE A 111 21.07 1.79 8.08
CA PHE A 111 21.13 0.34 7.86
C PHE A 111 21.93 0.05 6.58
N PRO A 112 23.18 0.52 6.50
CA PRO A 112 23.98 0.37 5.29
C PRO A 112 24.27 -1.11 4.99
N GLN A 113 24.33 -1.43 3.72
CA GLN A 113 24.75 -2.75 3.24
C GLN A 113 25.90 -2.57 2.27
N ASP A 114 26.87 -3.46 2.35
CA ASP A 114 27.97 -3.52 1.38
C ASP A 114 27.60 -4.51 0.26
N SER A 115 27.49 -3.97 -0.97
CA SER A 115 27.11 -4.74 -2.15
C SER A 115 28.11 -5.87 -2.50
N SER A 116 29.35 -5.81 -1.97
CA SER A 116 30.36 -6.85 -2.17
C SER A 116 30.18 -8.04 -1.23
N SER A 117 29.51 -7.85 -0.11
CA SER A 117 29.36 -8.86 0.95
C SER A 117 27.93 -9.38 1.12
N VAL A 118 26.94 -8.61 0.66
CA VAL A 118 25.51 -8.95 0.78
C VAL A 118 25.03 -9.63 -0.51
N PRO A 119 24.36 -10.80 -0.44
CA PRO A 119 23.77 -11.45 -1.60
C PRO A 119 22.82 -10.53 -2.36
N LYS A 120 22.84 -10.58 -3.71
CA LYS A 120 22.04 -9.72 -4.57
C LYS A 120 20.53 -9.75 -4.23
N HIS A 121 20.02 -10.93 -3.88
CA HIS A 121 18.61 -11.13 -3.54
C HIS A 121 18.20 -10.58 -2.16
N THR A 122 19.13 -10.07 -1.35
CA THR A 122 18.86 -9.41 -0.06
C THR A 122 19.34 -7.96 -0.02
N TYR A 123 19.98 -7.48 -1.11
CA TYR A 123 20.60 -6.16 -1.16
C TYR A 123 19.55 -5.07 -1.46
N ARG A 124 19.38 -4.15 -0.49
CA ARG A 124 18.41 -3.06 -0.56
C ARG A 124 18.95 -1.87 -1.35
N ASN A 125 18.66 -1.83 -2.62
CA ASN A 125 19.04 -0.75 -3.52
C ASN A 125 17.97 -0.47 -4.58
N ALA A 126 16.74 -0.88 -4.31
CA ALA A 126 15.62 -0.66 -5.20
C ALA A 126 15.42 0.84 -5.48
N LYS A 127 15.06 1.14 -6.71
CA LYS A 127 14.69 2.47 -7.19
C LYS A 127 13.42 2.37 -8.01
N HIS A 128 12.73 3.48 -8.16
CA HIS A 128 11.63 3.53 -9.12
C HIS A 128 12.14 3.04 -10.50
N PRO A 129 11.43 2.13 -11.17
CA PRO A 129 10.08 1.60 -10.88
C PRO A 129 10.02 0.30 -10.05
N ASP A 130 11.11 -0.20 -9.47
CA ASP A 130 11.14 -1.49 -8.76
C ASP A 130 10.01 -1.66 -7.73
N HIS A 131 9.73 -0.60 -6.94
CA HIS A 131 8.72 -0.64 -5.89
C HIS A 131 7.32 -0.89 -6.46
N ILE A 132 6.94 -0.16 -7.50
CA ILE A 132 5.62 -0.32 -8.13
C ILE A 132 5.51 -1.63 -8.93
N GLN A 133 6.61 -2.11 -9.51
CA GLN A 133 6.66 -3.44 -10.14
C GLN A 133 6.36 -4.55 -9.15
N ASP A 134 6.90 -4.45 -7.93
CA ASP A 134 6.64 -5.42 -6.86
C ASP A 134 5.17 -5.41 -6.44
N ILE A 135 4.55 -4.24 -6.32
CA ILE A 135 3.12 -4.15 -6.01
C ILE A 135 2.26 -4.77 -7.12
N CYS A 136 2.55 -4.47 -8.40
CA CYS A 136 1.88 -5.10 -9.54
C CYS A 136 2.02 -6.63 -9.52
N SER A 137 3.21 -7.13 -9.22
CA SER A 137 3.49 -8.57 -9.14
C SER A 137 2.73 -9.23 -8.00
N ALA A 138 2.67 -8.59 -6.82
CA ALA A 138 1.92 -9.07 -5.67
C ALA A 138 0.41 -9.12 -5.95
N LEU A 139 -0.16 -8.07 -6.57
CA LEU A 139 -1.58 -8.03 -6.96
C LEU A 139 -1.90 -9.12 -8.02
N SER A 140 -1.02 -9.29 -9.00
CA SER A 140 -1.15 -10.35 -10.02
C SER A 140 -1.10 -11.74 -9.38
N TYR A 141 -0.21 -11.95 -8.42
CA TYR A 141 -0.16 -13.19 -7.64
C TYR A 141 -1.46 -13.45 -6.89
N LEU A 142 -1.97 -12.45 -6.15
CA LEU A 142 -3.23 -12.56 -5.42
C LEU A 142 -4.41 -12.86 -6.35
N GLN A 143 -4.46 -12.20 -7.51
CA GLN A 143 -5.48 -12.48 -8.52
C GLN A 143 -5.40 -13.91 -9.03
N SER A 144 -4.20 -14.39 -9.40
CA SER A 144 -4.02 -15.71 -9.98
C SER A 144 -4.30 -16.85 -8.98
N LYS A 145 -3.99 -16.64 -7.69
CA LYS A 145 -4.12 -17.65 -6.65
C LYS A 145 -5.45 -17.63 -5.92
N TYR A 146 -6.03 -16.43 -5.75
CA TYR A 146 -7.21 -16.26 -4.89
C TYR A 146 -8.40 -15.60 -5.61
N SER A 147 -8.28 -15.30 -6.91
CA SER A 147 -9.35 -14.71 -7.73
C SER A 147 -10.03 -13.51 -7.06
N ILE A 148 -9.21 -12.59 -6.52
CA ILE A 148 -9.68 -11.43 -5.73
C ILE A 148 -10.59 -10.49 -6.53
N GLN A 149 -10.48 -10.51 -7.88
CA GLN A 149 -11.18 -9.64 -8.83
C GLN A 149 -10.99 -8.15 -8.46
N ASP A 150 -12.07 -7.36 -8.49
CA ASP A 150 -12.10 -5.98 -7.98
C ASP A 150 -12.59 -5.87 -6.53
N LYS A 151 -12.89 -7.02 -5.87
CA LYS A 151 -13.48 -7.09 -4.54
C LYS A 151 -12.45 -6.90 -3.43
N TYR A 152 -11.68 -5.83 -3.52
CA TYR A 152 -10.70 -5.51 -2.48
C TYR A 152 -10.61 -4.00 -2.18
N LEU A 153 -10.21 -3.73 -0.95
CA LEU A 153 -9.73 -2.44 -0.50
C LEU A 153 -8.21 -2.42 -0.62
N LEU A 154 -7.67 -1.54 -1.46
CA LEU A 154 -6.24 -1.25 -1.49
C LEU A 154 -5.94 -0.17 -0.45
N PHE A 155 -5.22 -0.56 0.61
CA PHE A 155 -4.92 0.27 1.75
C PHE A 155 -3.42 0.58 1.80
N GLY A 156 -3.05 1.84 1.69
CA GLY A 156 -1.67 2.30 1.79
C GLY A 156 -1.45 3.23 2.99
N HIS A 157 -0.30 3.10 3.64
CA HIS A 157 0.14 4.01 4.69
C HIS A 157 1.40 4.75 4.26
N SER A 158 1.46 6.08 4.45
CA SER A 158 2.62 6.91 4.10
C SER A 158 3.04 6.69 2.63
N CYS A 159 4.29 6.37 2.34
CA CYS A 159 4.75 6.01 1.00
C CYS A 159 4.03 4.79 0.39
N GLY A 160 3.44 3.91 1.20
CA GLY A 160 2.58 2.84 0.71
C GLY A 160 1.27 3.36 0.10
N ALA A 161 0.77 4.51 0.55
CA ALA A 161 -0.36 5.18 -0.09
C ALA A 161 0.02 5.76 -1.46
N THR A 162 1.26 6.25 -1.62
CA THR A 162 1.79 6.63 -2.94
C THR A 162 1.74 5.44 -3.90
N LEU A 163 2.31 4.30 -3.50
CA LEU A 163 2.33 3.08 -4.33
C LEU A 163 0.91 2.59 -4.67
N ALA A 164 0.00 2.65 -3.70
CA ALA A 164 -1.39 2.28 -3.93
C ALA A 164 -2.09 3.21 -4.94
N MET A 165 -1.86 4.53 -4.84
CA MET A 165 -2.40 5.50 -5.81
C MET A 165 -1.76 5.36 -7.18
N GLN A 166 -0.48 5.02 -7.27
CA GLN A 166 0.20 4.75 -8.54
C GLN A 166 -0.43 3.60 -9.33
N ILE A 167 -0.99 2.58 -8.66
CA ILE A 167 -1.82 1.55 -9.32
C ILE A 167 -3.04 2.17 -9.99
N LEU A 168 -3.67 3.16 -9.35
CA LEU A 168 -4.87 3.83 -9.86
C LEU A 168 -4.59 4.87 -10.96
N MET A 169 -3.34 5.29 -11.12
CA MET A 169 -2.90 6.08 -12.27
C MET A 169 -2.99 5.28 -13.58
N GLY A 170 -3.11 3.95 -13.50
CA GLY A 170 -3.55 3.09 -14.57
C GLY A 170 -2.54 2.88 -15.70
N LYS A 171 -3.09 2.59 -16.89
CA LYS A 171 -2.33 2.10 -18.04
C LYS A 171 -1.19 3.02 -18.49
N GLU A 172 -1.45 4.30 -18.62
CA GLU A 172 -0.46 5.26 -19.12
C GLU A 172 0.76 5.31 -18.21
N PHE A 173 0.53 5.47 -16.91
CA PHE A 173 1.59 5.52 -15.90
C PHE A 173 2.35 4.18 -15.81
N LEU A 174 1.66 3.04 -15.73
CA LEU A 174 2.32 1.75 -15.58
C LEU A 174 3.16 1.41 -16.82
N ASN A 175 2.69 1.73 -18.02
CA ASN A 175 3.47 1.56 -19.25
C ASN A 175 4.72 2.46 -19.26
N SER A 176 4.64 3.71 -18.78
CA SER A 176 5.82 4.59 -18.67
C SER A 176 6.86 4.06 -17.68
N CYS A 177 6.42 3.31 -16.66
CA CYS A 177 7.29 2.57 -15.74
C CYS A 177 7.89 1.29 -16.33
N GLY A 178 7.67 0.98 -17.61
CA GLY A 178 8.10 -0.26 -18.23
C GLY A 178 7.34 -1.50 -17.75
N ILE A 179 6.13 -1.30 -17.17
CA ILE A 179 5.23 -2.37 -16.75
C ILE A 179 4.12 -2.49 -17.80
N PRO A 180 4.15 -3.50 -18.68
CA PRO A 180 3.13 -3.64 -19.70
C PRO A 180 1.77 -3.89 -19.08
N TYR A 181 0.91 -2.89 -19.09
CA TYR A 181 -0.41 -2.96 -18.44
C TYR A 181 -1.25 -4.15 -18.92
N GLU A 182 -1.19 -4.46 -20.21
CA GLU A 182 -1.92 -5.57 -20.81
C GLU A 182 -1.43 -6.95 -20.32
N SER A 183 -0.26 -7.02 -19.72
CA SER A 183 0.26 -8.26 -19.12
C SER A 183 -0.16 -8.44 -17.67
N LEU A 184 -0.76 -7.42 -17.05
CA LEU A 184 -1.22 -7.48 -15.67
C LEU A 184 -2.49 -8.32 -15.58
N SER A 185 -2.53 -9.23 -14.62
CA SER A 185 -3.64 -10.16 -14.45
C SER A 185 -4.57 -9.80 -13.28
N PHE A 186 -4.56 -8.54 -12.83
CA PHE A 186 -5.44 -8.07 -11.76
C PHE A 186 -6.39 -6.96 -12.25
N ASN A 187 -7.53 -6.85 -11.59
CA ASN A 187 -8.46 -5.72 -11.78
C ASN A 187 -8.14 -4.61 -10.78
N LEU A 188 -8.41 -3.36 -11.17
CA LEU A 188 -8.28 -2.23 -10.25
C LEU A 188 -9.23 -2.38 -9.04
N PRO A 189 -8.80 -1.98 -7.82
CA PRO A 189 -9.59 -2.14 -6.60
C PRO A 189 -10.92 -1.40 -6.68
N LYS A 190 -11.94 -1.93 -5.98
CA LYS A 190 -13.20 -1.22 -5.79
C LYS A 190 -13.08 -0.10 -4.78
N TYR A 191 -12.20 -0.24 -3.80
CA TYR A 191 -12.00 0.71 -2.71
C TYR A 191 -10.53 1.04 -2.54
N PHE A 192 -10.24 2.29 -2.22
CA PHE A 192 -8.92 2.77 -1.85
C PHE A 192 -8.99 3.49 -0.50
N LEU A 193 -7.99 3.27 0.34
CA LEU A 193 -7.75 4.03 1.55
C LEU A 193 -6.27 4.42 1.65
N GLY A 194 -6.01 5.72 1.63
CA GLY A 194 -4.68 6.27 1.91
C GLY A 194 -4.65 6.92 3.29
N VAL A 195 -3.75 6.46 4.15
CA VAL A 195 -3.57 7.01 5.50
C VAL A 195 -2.20 7.66 5.60
N ALA A 196 -2.15 8.93 6.02
CA ALA A 196 -0.93 9.74 6.11
C ALA A 196 -0.09 9.66 4.81
N GLY A 197 -0.77 9.71 3.66
CA GLY A 197 -0.18 9.41 2.36
C GLY A 197 0.68 10.54 1.81
N ILE A 198 1.75 10.16 1.10
CA ILE A 198 2.61 11.07 0.34
C ILE A 198 2.07 11.09 -1.09
N TYR A 199 1.60 12.23 -1.57
CA TYR A 199 0.96 12.35 -2.89
C TYR A 199 1.66 13.32 -3.83
N ASP A 200 2.47 14.25 -3.31
CA ASP A 200 3.34 15.14 -4.07
C ASP A 200 4.74 15.14 -3.44
N LEU A 201 5.72 14.56 -4.15
CA LEU A 201 7.05 14.33 -3.63
C LEU A 201 7.82 15.64 -3.44
N ARG A 202 7.71 16.59 -4.39
CA ARG A 202 8.36 17.90 -4.26
C ARG A 202 7.75 18.69 -3.12
N LEU A 203 6.42 18.73 -3.04
CA LEU A 203 5.73 19.43 -1.95
C LEU A 203 6.15 18.88 -0.60
N LEU A 204 6.28 17.55 -0.46
CA LEU A 204 6.75 16.93 0.77
C LEU A 204 8.15 17.45 1.16
N ARG A 205 9.11 17.43 0.24
CA ARG A 205 10.46 17.95 0.48
C ARG A 205 10.45 19.43 0.83
N ASP A 206 9.72 20.23 0.07
CA ASP A 206 9.73 21.68 0.20
C ASP A 206 9.09 22.17 1.50
N LYS A 207 8.14 21.41 2.03
CA LYS A 207 7.50 21.68 3.33
C LYS A 207 8.31 21.17 4.52
N ASN A 208 9.21 20.22 4.31
CA ASN A 208 9.97 19.60 5.38
C ASN A 208 11.46 19.86 5.20
N PRO A 209 12.03 20.84 5.92
CA PRO A 209 13.42 21.28 5.74
C PRO A 209 14.46 20.26 6.20
N HIS A 210 14.05 19.18 6.88
CA HIS A 210 14.98 18.16 7.34
C HIS A 210 15.59 17.39 6.17
N PRO A 211 16.94 17.27 6.08
CA PRO A 211 17.63 16.67 4.93
C PRO A 211 17.22 15.26 4.57
N ALA A 212 16.66 14.51 5.54
CA ALA A 212 16.19 13.15 5.32
C ALA A 212 15.12 13.05 4.23
N TYR A 213 14.30 14.10 4.02
CA TYR A 213 13.25 14.06 3.00
C TYR A 213 13.85 14.06 1.59
N ASN A 214 14.81 14.94 1.33
CA ASN A 214 15.53 14.92 0.06
C ASN A 214 16.32 13.61 -0.13
N ASP A 215 16.92 13.09 0.94
CA ASP A 215 17.74 11.90 0.89
C ASP A 215 16.89 10.65 0.51
N PHE A 216 15.79 10.38 1.20
CA PHE A 216 15.02 9.18 0.88
C PHE A 216 14.31 9.28 -0.49
N LEU A 217 13.88 10.47 -0.91
CA LEU A 217 13.30 10.68 -2.23
C LEU A 217 14.36 10.45 -3.33
N THR A 218 15.57 10.97 -3.15
CA THR A 218 16.68 10.75 -4.08
C THR A 218 17.08 9.27 -4.14
N GLN A 219 17.10 8.56 -3.01
CA GLN A 219 17.39 7.13 -2.98
C GLN A 219 16.33 6.30 -3.70
N ALA A 220 15.05 6.67 -3.56
CA ALA A 220 13.95 5.93 -4.16
C ALA A 220 13.68 6.28 -5.64
N PHE A 221 13.87 7.54 -6.05
CA PHE A 221 13.44 8.06 -7.36
C PHE A 221 14.56 8.70 -8.19
N GLY A 222 15.79 8.77 -7.64
CA GLY A 222 16.88 9.52 -8.26
C GLY A 222 16.78 11.03 -7.98
N SER A 223 17.75 11.80 -8.52
CA SER A 223 17.85 13.26 -8.31
C SER A 223 17.09 14.10 -9.35
N ASN A 224 16.50 13.47 -10.37
CA ASN A 224 15.71 14.19 -11.37
C ASN A 224 14.31 14.48 -10.82
N GLU A 225 14.02 15.75 -10.57
CA GLU A 225 12.73 16.18 -10.02
C GLU A 225 11.56 16.02 -11.00
N GLU A 226 11.80 15.94 -12.30
CA GLU A 226 10.75 15.63 -13.28
C GLU A 226 10.17 14.23 -13.03
N VAL A 227 11.03 13.26 -12.69
CA VAL A 227 10.59 11.91 -12.28
C VAL A 227 9.72 12.01 -11.01
N TRP A 228 10.09 12.87 -10.06
CA TRP A 228 9.27 13.05 -8.85
C TRP A 228 7.88 13.59 -9.17
N ASP A 229 7.77 14.49 -10.15
CA ASP A 229 6.47 14.99 -10.61
C ASP A 229 5.65 13.89 -11.29
N GLU A 230 6.27 13.13 -12.20
CA GLU A 230 5.63 12.05 -12.94
C GLU A 230 5.09 10.95 -12.03
N VAL A 231 5.80 10.62 -10.95
CA VAL A 231 5.39 9.57 -10.00
C VAL A 231 4.46 10.08 -8.88
N SER A 232 4.24 11.39 -8.79
CA SER A 232 3.40 12.03 -7.76
C SER A 232 1.92 11.92 -8.09
N PRO A 233 1.11 11.16 -7.35
CA PRO A 233 -0.30 11.00 -7.68
C PRO A 233 -1.10 12.31 -7.72
N ALA A 234 -0.76 13.29 -6.87
CA ALA A 234 -1.45 14.59 -6.86
C ALA A 234 -1.17 15.45 -8.10
N ARG A 235 -0.16 15.10 -8.90
CA ARG A 235 0.19 15.77 -10.17
C ARG A 235 -0.30 15.03 -11.40
N PHE A 236 -0.81 13.81 -11.22
CA PHE A 236 -1.29 13.00 -12.33
C PHE A 236 -2.58 13.58 -12.91
N PRO A 237 -2.62 13.91 -14.21
CA PRO A 237 -3.73 14.70 -14.77
C PRO A 237 -5.03 13.90 -14.97
N ASN A 238 -4.95 12.57 -14.95
CA ASN A 238 -6.05 11.78 -15.46
C ASN A 238 -6.21 10.40 -14.80
N PHE A 239 -7.18 10.26 -13.91
CA PHE A 239 -7.60 8.99 -13.32
C PHE A 239 -8.81 8.38 -14.04
N GLU A 240 -8.96 8.56 -15.38
CA GLU A 240 -10.15 8.19 -16.15
C GLU A 240 -10.60 6.74 -15.97
N GLU A 241 -9.66 5.79 -15.94
CA GLU A 241 -10.01 4.38 -15.80
C GLU A 241 -10.63 4.09 -14.44
N PHE A 242 -10.20 4.83 -13.41
CA PHE A 242 -10.76 4.69 -12.07
C PHE A 242 -12.12 5.38 -11.96
N GLY A 243 -12.31 6.52 -12.60
CA GLY A 243 -13.54 7.34 -12.53
C GLY A 243 -14.78 6.68 -13.13
N LYS A 244 -14.64 5.68 -13.99
CA LYS A 244 -15.77 5.12 -14.77
C LYS A 244 -16.67 4.14 -14.04
N SER A 245 -16.43 3.78 -12.75
CA SER A 245 -17.01 2.55 -12.21
C SER A 245 -17.48 2.56 -10.75
N GLY A 246 -17.94 3.68 -10.23
CA GLY A 246 -18.52 3.72 -8.86
C GLY A 246 -17.55 3.28 -7.77
N LYS A 247 -16.27 3.59 -7.91
CA LYS A 247 -15.21 3.28 -6.97
C LYS A 247 -15.17 4.31 -5.85
N ILE A 248 -14.60 3.96 -4.70
CA ILE A 248 -14.52 4.83 -3.53
C ILE A 248 -13.05 5.09 -3.19
N LEU A 249 -12.68 6.36 -3.17
CA LEU A 249 -11.41 6.85 -2.65
C LEU A 249 -11.61 7.46 -1.27
N ALA A 250 -10.87 7.00 -0.29
CA ALA A 250 -10.85 7.59 1.04
C ALA A 250 -9.42 8.00 1.41
N PHE A 251 -9.30 9.20 1.97
CA PHE A 251 -8.03 9.75 2.42
C PHE A 251 -8.14 10.14 3.88
N ALA A 252 -7.17 9.74 4.68
CA ALA A 252 -7.13 9.99 6.11
C ALA A 252 -5.77 10.53 6.52
N THR A 253 -5.77 11.51 7.42
CA THR A 253 -4.56 12.03 8.07
C THR A 253 -4.86 12.47 9.48
N SER A 254 -3.84 12.57 10.32
CA SER A 254 -3.92 13.20 11.64
C SER A 254 -3.35 14.61 11.57
N ARG A 255 -3.94 15.54 12.30
CA ARG A 255 -3.36 16.88 12.48
C ARG A 255 -2.06 16.86 13.28
N ASP A 256 -1.85 15.80 14.06
CA ASP A 256 -0.66 15.57 14.88
C ASP A 256 0.41 14.77 14.11
N ASP A 257 0.28 14.61 12.79
CA ASP A 257 1.29 13.93 11.98
C ASP A 257 2.48 14.89 11.76
N GLU A 258 3.60 14.55 12.39
CA GLU A 258 4.84 15.33 12.32
C GLU A 258 5.70 14.98 11.09
N LEU A 259 5.34 13.93 10.33
CA LEU A 259 6.14 13.42 9.22
C LEU A 259 5.52 13.76 7.86
N VAL A 260 4.20 13.69 7.76
CA VAL A 260 3.47 13.96 6.52
C VAL A 260 2.43 15.05 6.79
N ASP A 261 2.69 16.24 6.32
CA ASP A 261 1.83 17.39 6.55
C ASP A 261 0.48 17.28 5.81
N GLU A 262 -0.54 18.01 6.33
CA GLU A 262 -1.90 17.96 5.78
C GLU A 262 -1.99 18.44 4.32
N LYS A 263 -1.01 19.18 3.80
CA LYS A 263 -1.04 19.64 2.42
C LYS A 263 -0.98 18.49 1.41
N GLN A 264 -0.38 17.38 1.80
CA GLN A 264 -0.35 16.19 0.96
C GLN A 264 -1.76 15.69 0.64
N ILE A 265 -2.63 15.64 1.65
CA ILE A 265 -4.02 15.22 1.43
C ILE A 265 -4.83 16.30 0.70
N ASP A 266 -4.55 17.60 0.95
CA ASP A 266 -5.27 18.69 0.30
C ASP A 266 -5.06 18.67 -1.23
N VAL A 267 -3.81 18.59 -1.69
CA VAL A 267 -3.50 18.54 -3.13
C VAL A 267 -4.01 17.27 -3.80
N MET A 268 -4.02 16.14 -3.06
CA MET A 268 -4.58 14.89 -3.59
C MET A 268 -6.11 14.96 -3.71
N LEU A 269 -6.80 15.54 -2.73
CA LEU A 269 -8.24 15.73 -2.77
C LEU A 269 -8.65 16.66 -3.90
N GLU A 270 -7.94 17.78 -4.11
CA GLU A 270 -8.17 18.69 -5.21
C GLU A 270 -8.05 17.98 -6.55
N ASN A 271 -6.99 17.18 -6.75
CA ASN A 271 -6.82 16.40 -7.96
C ASN A 271 -7.90 15.32 -8.11
N ALA A 272 -8.20 14.55 -7.06
CA ALA A 272 -9.19 13.47 -7.11
C ALA A 272 -10.62 13.96 -7.38
N GLN A 273 -10.99 15.18 -6.96
CA GLN A 273 -12.29 15.78 -7.24
C GLN A 273 -12.49 16.10 -8.73
N ASN A 274 -11.40 16.29 -9.46
CA ASN A 274 -11.44 16.54 -10.91
C ASN A 274 -11.65 15.27 -11.74
N VAL A 275 -11.59 14.10 -11.10
CA VAL A 275 -11.75 12.76 -11.73
C VAL A 275 -13.20 12.51 -12.10
N GLY A 276 -14.06 13.24 -12.46
CA GLY A 276 -15.44 13.06 -12.96
C GLY A 276 -16.13 11.70 -12.71
N GLY A 277 -17.45 11.68 -12.75
CA GLY A 277 -18.25 10.49 -13.05
C GLY A 277 -18.22 9.29 -12.08
N GLY A 278 -18.62 9.45 -10.81
CA GLY A 278 -18.98 8.30 -9.99
C GLY A 278 -17.92 7.85 -8.95
N VAL A 279 -16.84 8.58 -8.82
CA VAL A 279 -15.89 8.39 -7.71
C VAL A 279 -16.39 9.15 -6.48
N VAL A 280 -16.54 8.44 -5.37
CA VAL A 280 -16.83 9.06 -4.08
C VAL A 280 -15.52 9.33 -3.36
N VAL A 281 -15.20 10.61 -3.17
CA VAL A 281 -14.00 11.03 -2.43
C VAL A 281 -14.39 11.37 -1.00
N GLN A 282 -13.74 10.75 -0.02
CA GLN A 282 -13.96 10.98 1.39
C GLN A 282 -12.72 11.51 2.08
N ASN A 283 -12.87 12.65 2.77
CA ASN A 283 -11.83 13.22 3.61
C ASN A 283 -12.11 12.88 5.07
N LEU A 284 -11.21 12.12 5.69
CA LEU A 284 -11.36 11.62 7.06
C LEU A 284 -10.49 12.39 8.08
N LYS A 285 -10.04 13.61 7.77
CA LYS A 285 -9.22 14.45 8.67
C LYS A 285 -9.79 14.59 10.08
N LYS A 286 -11.12 14.61 10.22
CA LYS A 286 -11.82 14.87 11.50
C LYS A 286 -11.89 13.67 12.45
N TYR A 287 -11.57 12.46 11.99
CA TYR A 287 -11.77 11.23 12.77
C TYR A 287 -10.57 10.81 13.59
N PHE A 288 -9.44 11.52 13.47
CA PHE A 288 -8.18 11.20 14.14
C PHE A 288 -7.78 12.25 15.20
N GLU A 289 -8.72 13.10 15.64
CA GLU A 289 -8.50 13.94 16.80
C GLU A 289 -8.41 13.04 18.04
N ARG A 290 -7.31 13.15 18.78
CA ARG A 290 -7.22 12.48 20.09
C ARG A 290 -8.34 12.99 20.96
N SER A 291 -9.16 12.10 21.47
CA SER A 291 -9.96 12.40 22.65
C SER A 291 -8.99 12.70 23.78
N SER A 292 -8.87 13.99 24.12
CA SER A 292 -8.11 14.52 25.25
C SER A 292 -8.60 13.91 26.56
#